data_5dc27e45d55e420f13059e212f7c1e4d
#
_entry.id   5dc27e45d55e420f13059e212f7c1e4d
#
_cell.length_a   1.000
_cell.length_b   1.000
_cell.length_c   1.000
_cell.angle_alpha   90.00
_cell.angle_beta   90.00
_cell.angle_gamma   90.00
#
_symmetry.space_group_name_H-M   'P 1'
#
loop_
_entity.id
_entity.type
_entity.pdbx_description
1 polymer ?
#
loop_
_entity_poly.entity_id
_entity_poly.type
_entity_poly.pdbx_seq_one_letter_code
_entity_poly.pdbx_strand_id
1 'polypeptide(L)'
;LFCRRGFNIDSLTVSATNDPSVSRITVTLRGTEQALNQLILQTERLEVTRQIFELDPDKSLQRELLLLKVACDAGNRAALREISSIYKAKIIDLSPDSMVFELIGKPDKIDAFLKMFTDYKILEQCRTGVTALERGGMHQHMQKPPQQVRSAQLPLPGTNCA
;
A
#
# COMPACT_ATOMS: atom_id res chain seq x y z
N LEU A 1 -4.64 -10.60 12.10
CA LEU A 1 -4.17 -11.84 11.45
C LEU A 1 -2.65 -11.82 11.26
N PHE A 2 -2.11 -10.81 10.60
CA PHE A 2 -0.69 -10.74 10.21
C PHE A 2 0.27 -10.60 11.40
N CYS A 3 -0.01 -9.74 12.37
CA CYS A 3 0.88 -9.49 13.52
C CYS A 3 1.03 -10.66 14.49
N ARG A 4 0.06 -11.57 14.57
CA ARG A 4 0.10 -12.71 15.50
C ARG A 4 1.00 -13.87 15.05
N ARG A 5 1.54 -13.86 13.83
CA ARG A 5 2.23 -15.01 13.21
C ARG A 5 3.67 -14.74 12.78
N GLY A 6 4.30 -13.67 13.26
CA GLY A 6 5.73 -13.43 13.04
C GLY A 6 6.11 -12.93 11.64
N PHE A 7 5.15 -12.42 10.86
CA PHE A 7 5.46 -11.75 9.60
C PHE A 7 5.88 -10.30 9.87
N ASN A 8 7.01 -9.90 9.31
CA ASN A 8 7.45 -8.51 9.35
C ASN A 8 6.81 -7.76 8.19
N ILE A 9 5.72 -7.05 8.46
CA ILE A 9 5.02 -6.23 7.47
C ILE A 9 5.70 -4.89 7.38
N ASP A 10 6.23 -4.55 6.21
CA ASP A 10 6.85 -3.24 5.93
C ASP A 10 5.78 -2.18 5.63
N SER A 11 4.77 -2.52 4.85
CA SER A 11 3.63 -1.62 4.59
C SER A 11 2.34 -2.38 4.28
N LEU A 12 1.22 -1.72 4.56
CA LEU A 12 -0.12 -2.19 4.22
C LEU A 12 -0.93 -1.02 3.69
N THR A 13 -1.43 -1.16 2.48
CA THR A 13 -2.26 -0.15 1.82
C THR A 13 -3.60 -0.76 1.45
N VAL A 14 -4.67 -0.09 1.81
CA VAL A 14 -6.05 -0.49 1.48
C VAL A 14 -6.66 0.57 0.56
N SER A 15 -7.22 0.15 -0.55
CA SER A 15 -7.85 1.05 -1.52
C SER A 15 -9.14 0.46 -2.08
N ALA A 16 -10.06 1.33 -2.48
CA ALA A 16 -11.23 0.95 -3.25
C ALA A 16 -10.82 0.44 -4.63
N THR A 17 -11.65 -0.40 -5.23
CA THR A 17 -11.51 -0.82 -6.63
C THR A 17 -12.62 -0.21 -7.48
N ASN A 18 -12.67 -0.56 -8.75
CA ASN A 18 -13.79 -0.22 -9.65
C ASN A 18 -15.11 -0.92 -9.26
N ASP A 19 -15.04 -1.98 -8.44
CA ASP A 19 -16.21 -2.63 -7.84
C ASP A 19 -16.33 -2.15 -6.38
N PRO A 20 -17.39 -1.39 -6.01
CA PRO A 20 -17.56 -0.85 -4.66
C PRO A 20 -17.63 -1.93 -3.56
N SER A 21 -17.94 -3.18 -3.91
CA SER A 21 -17.99 -4.29 -2.96
C SER A 21 -16.62 -4.93 -2.70
N VAL A 22 -15.57 -4.48 -3.40
CA VAL A 22 -14.23 -5.06 -3.35
C VAL A 22 -13.21 -4.01 -2.94
N SER A 23 -12.44 -4.30 -1.91
CA SER A 23 -11.25 -3.53 -1.55
C SER A 23 -9.99 -4.27 -1.98
N ARG A 24 -9.01 -3.52 -2.45
CA ARG A 24 -7.66 -4.02 -2.73
C ARG A 24 -6.75 -3.75 -1.56
N ILE A 25 -6.09 -4.80 -1.09
CA ILE A 25 -5.08 -4.69 -0.04
C ILE A 25 -3.74 -5.04 -0.66
N THR A 26 -2.79 -4.11 -0.59
CA THR A 26 -1.40 -4.35 -0.97
C THR A 26 -0.57 -4.47 0.29
N VAL A 27 0.11 -5.59 0.45
CA VAL A 27 0.99 -5.87 1.61
C VAL A 27 2.40 -6.03 1.10
N THR A 28 3.35 -5.31 1.68
CA THR A 28 4.78 -5.55 1.51
C THR A 28 5.32 -6.15 2.80
N LEU A 29 6.08 -7.22 2.64
CA LEU A 29 6.65 -7.94 3.78
C LEU A 29 8.03 -8.48 3.44
N ARG A 30 8.84 -8.69 4.47
CA ARG A 30 10.10 -9.41 4.37
C ARG A 30 9.96 -10.77 5.05
N GLY A 31 10.39 -11.79 4.37
CA GLY A 31 10.30 -13.15 4.88
C GLY A 31 10.89 -14.17 3.93
N THR A 32 10.82 -15.42 4.33
CA THR A 32 11.18 -16.55 3.48
C THR A 32 10.03 -16.87 2.52
N GLU A 33 10.33 -17.48 1.38
CA GLU A 33 9.34 -17.97 0.42
C GLU A 33 8.31 -18.91 1.10
N GLN A 34 8.75 -19.74 2.03
CA GLN A 34 7.87 -20.62 2.80
C GLN A 34 6.86 -19.82 3.66
N ALA A 35 7.30 -18.73 4.30
CA ALA A 35 6.42 -17.86 5.07
C ALA A 35 5.40 -17.18 4.17
N LEU A 36 5.81 -16.68 3.00
CA LEU A 36 4.93 -16.06 2.02
C LEU A 36 3.85 -17.05 1.52
N ASN A 37 4.26 -18.27 1.14
CA ASN A 37 3.33 -19.30 0.70
C ASN A 37 2.30 -19.66 1.78
N GLN A 38 2.73 -19.76 3.05
CA GLN A 38 1.80 -19.96 4.16
C GLN A 38 0.82 -18.81 4.34
N LEU A 39 1.27 -17.58 4.18
CA LEU A 39 0.43 -16.39 4.26
C LEU A 39 -0.66 -16.42 3.17
N ILE A 40 -0.26 -16.71 1.93
CA ILE A 40 -1.18 -16.83 0.79
C ILE A 40 -2.25 -17.88 1.07
N LEU A 41 -1.83 -19.12 1.39
CA LEU A 41 -2.75 -20.23 1.67
C LEU A 41 -3.74 -19.93 2.81
N GLN A 42 -3.29 -19.24 3.85
CA GLN A 42 -4.15 -18.88 4.99
C GLN A 42 -5.13 -17.76 4.65
N THR A 43 -4.69 -16.81 3.84
CA THR A 43 -5.55 -15.69 3.41
C THR A 43 -6.60 -16.15 2.40
N GLU A 44 -6.25 -17.08 1.50
CA GLU A 44 -7.21 -17.69 0.56
C GLU A 44 -8.37 -18.43 1.25
N ARG A 45 -8.14 -18.95 2.46
CA ARG A 45 -9.18 -19.64 3.24
C ARG A 45 -10.21 -18.71 3.89
N LEU A 46 -9.94 -17.39 3.88
CA LEU A 46 -10.90 -16.43 4.43
C LEU A 46 -12.05 -16.25 3.43
N GLU A 47 -13.30 -16.39 3.90
CA GLU A 47 -14.51 -16.22 3.07
C GLU A 47 -14.57 -14.87 2.36
N VAL A 48 -14.01 -13.83 3.01
CA VAL A 48 -14.00 -12.46 2.48
C VAL A 48 -12.92 -12.24 1.42
N THR A 49 -11.97 -13.19 1.25
CA THR A 49 -10.91 -13.07 0.26
C THR A 49 -11.40 -13.55 -1.09
N ARG A 50 -11.53 -12.62 -2.05
CA ARG A 50 -11.89 -12.97 -3.43
C ARG A 50 -10.71 -13.53 -4.19
N GLN A 51 -9.54 -12.92 -4.04
CA GLN A 51 -8.31 -13.30 -4.72
C GLN A 51 -7.10 -12.83 -3.93
N ILE A 52 -6.03 -13.61 -3.94
CA ILE A 52 -4.71 -13.24 -3.44
C ILE A 52 -3.65 -13.77 -4.40
N PHE A 53 -2.62 -12.99 -4.63
CA PHE A 53 -1.49 -13.38 -5.49
C PHE A 53 -0.25 -12.58 -5.12
N GLU A 54 0.89 -13.14 -5.41
CA GLU A 54 2.18 -12.47 -5.31
C GLU A 54 2.41 -11.58 -6.53
N LEU A 55 2.95 -10.38 -6.30
CA LEU A 55 3.40 -9.48 -7.35
C LEU A 55 4.91 -9.57 -7.49
N ASP A 56 5.37 -10.02 -8.65
CA ASP A 56 6.78 -9.98 -9.03
C ASP A 56 7.21 -8.48 -9.14
N PRO A 57 8.23 -8.03 -8.38
CA PRO A 57 8.70 -6.65 -8.41
C PRO A 57 9.09 -6.16 -9.81
N ASP A 58 9.63 -7.03 -10.66
CA ASP A 58 10.09 -6.68 -12.01
C ASP A 58 8.92 -6.58 -13.01
N LYS A 59 7.85 -7.32 -12.76
CA LYS A 59 6.65 -7.36 -13.60
C LYS A 59 5.51 -6.51 -13.07
N SER A 60 5.73 -5.72 -12.02
CA SER A 60 4.73 -4.88 -11.40
C SER A 60 5.09 -3.39 -11.46
N LEU A 61 4.07 -2.57 -11.32
CA LEU A 61 4.17 -1.13 -11.12
C LEU A 61 3.95 -0.86 -9.64
N GLN A 62 4.98 -0.34 -8.97
CA GLN A 62 4.91 -0.02 -7.55
C GLN A 62 5.08 1.49 -7.37
N ARG A 63 4.23 2.09 -6.56
CA ARG A 63 4.30 3.52 -6.22
C ARG A 63 3.95 3.73 -4.76
N GLU A 64 4.61 4.70 -4.17
CA GLU A 64 4.39 5.20 -2.84
C GLU A 64 4.43 6.73 -2.87
N LEU A 65 3.60 7.38 -2.07
CA LEU A 65 3.62 8.82 -1.84
C LEU A 65 4.28 9.11 -0.50
N LEU A 66 5.23 10.04 -0.52
CA LEU A 66 5.83 10.65 0.66
C LEU A 66 5.40 12.12 0.74
N LEU A 67 4.97 12.54 1.93
CA LEU A 67 4.91 13.94 2.35
C LEU A 67 5.95 14.15 3.44
N LEU A 68 6.85 15.11 3.24
CA LEU A 68 7.96 15.40 4.16
C LEU A 68 8.00 16.89 4.47
N LYS A 69 7.84 17.25 5.74
CA LYS A 69 7.98 18.60 6.25
C LYS A 69 9.30 18.78 6.97
N VAL A 70 10.09 19.75 6.54
CA VAL A 70 11.44 19.99 7.05
C VAL A 70 11.54 21.44 7.52
N ALA A 71 12.28 21.67 8.62
CA ALA A 71 12.59 23.03 9.06
C ALA A 71 13.43 23.76 8.01
N CYS A 72 13.01 24.94 7.66
CA CYS A 72 13.59 25.75 6.59
C CYS A 72 13.86 27.16 7.12
N ASP A 73 15.05 27.68 6.83
CA ASP A 73 15.43 29.06 7.06
C ASP A 73 16.10 29.64 5.81
N ALA A 74 16.56 30.88 5.91
CA ALA A 74 17.23 31.52 4.77
C ALA A 74 18.56 30.84 4.38
N GLY A 75 19.24 30.20 5.34
CA GLY A 75 20.55 29.57 5.13
C GLY A 75 20.46 28.21 4.42
N ASN A 76 19.42 27.42 4.68
CA ASN A 76 19.28 26.06 4.14
C ASN A 76 18.30 25.95 2.96
N ARG A 77 17.52 27.00 2.68
CA ARG A 77 16.46 27.00 1.65
C ARG A 77 16.96 26.63 0.25
N ALA A 78 18.13 27.14 -0.14
CA ALA A 78 18.72 26.85 -1.45
C ALA A 78 19.11 25.37 -1.59
N ALA A 79 19.76 24.80 -0.57
CA ALA A 79 20.14 23.39 -0.54
C ALA A 79 18.92 22.47 -0.56
N LEU A 80 17.88 22.78 0.18
CA LEU A 80 16.61 22.01 0.19
C LEU A 80 15.94 22.01 -1.20
N ARG A 81 15.95 23.14 -1.91
CA ARG A 81 15.46 23.21 -3.30
C ARG A 81 16.30 22.40 -4.26
N GLU A 82 17.62 22.38 -4.09
CA GLU A 82 18.52 21.58 -4.92
C GLU A 82 18.23 20.08 -4.76
N ILE A 83 18.11 19.59 -3.51
CA ILE A 83 17.72 18.20 -3.23
C ILE A 83 16.39 17.87 -3.91
N SER A 84 15.38 18.75 -3.78
CA SER A 84 14.07 18.51 -4.41
C SER A 84 14.15 18.40 -5.93
N SER A 85 14.98 19.22 -6.55
CA SER A 85 15.18 19.22 -8.02
C SER A 85 15.84 17.95 -8.51
N ILE A 86 16.86 17.45 -7.81
CA ILE A 86 17.58 16.21 -8.14
C ILE A 86 16.61 15.01 -8.11
N TYR A 87 15.81 14.88 -7.09
CA TYR A 87 14.85 13.79 -6.93
C TYR A 87 13.54 14.00 -7.67
N LYS A 88 13.34 15.18 -8.27
CA LYS A 88 12.08 15.61 -8.89
C LYS A 88 10.92 15.57 -7.89
N ALA A 89 11.20 15.95 -6.64
CA ALA A 89 10.20 16.14 -5.62
C ALA A 89 9.53 17.52 -5.83
N LYS A 90 8.23 17.57 -5.59
CA LYS A 90 7.50 18.83 -5.63
C LYS A 90 7.56 19.52 -4.29
N ILE A 91 7.78 20.82 -4.28
CA ILE A 91 7.56 21.67 -3.11
C ILE A 91 6.09 22.07 -3.17
N ILE A 92 5.30 21.62 -2.21
CA ILE A 92 3.84 21.82 -2.18
C ILE A 92 3.43 22.87 -1.14
N ASP A 93 4.30 23.18 -0.18
CA ASP A 93 4.12 24.26 0.77
C ASP A 93 5.47 24.87 1.16
N LEU A 94 5.49 26.19 1.31
CA LEU A 94 6.67 26.96 1.74
C LEU A 94 6.22 28.03 2.73
N SER A 95 6.73 27.91 3.95
CA SER A 95 6.57 28.88 5.02
C SER A 95 7.91 29.53 5.39
N PRO A 96 7.95 30.60 6.19
CA PRO A 96 9.22 31.19 6.61
C PRO A 96 10.16 30.25 7.31
N ASP A 97 9.62 29.27 8.05
CA ASP A 97 10.32 28.34 8.94
C ASP A 97 10.22 26.87 8.53
N SER A 98 9.50 26.57 7.45
CA SER A 98 9.31 25.19 7.00
C SER A 98 9.08 25.06 5.49
N MET A 99 9.41 23.89 4.96
CA MET A 99 9.18 23.49 3.57
C MET A 99 8.59 22.09 3.54
N VAL A 100 7.53 21.89 2.74
CA VAL A 100 6.88 20.58 2.56
C VAL A 100 7.14 20.05 1.16
N PHE A 101 7.63 18.82 1.10
CA PHE A 101 7.92 18.10 -0.12
C PHE A 101 6.89 16.99 -0.36
N GLU A 102 6.49 16.84 -1.62
CA GLU A 102 5.77 15.67 -2.14
C GLU A 102 6.69 14.89 -3.05
N LEU A 103 6.86 13.60 -2.80
CA LEU A 103 7.60 12.69 -3.68
C LEU A 103 6.79 11.43 -3.94
N ILE A 104 6.62 11.12 -5.23
CA ILE A 104 6.02 9.85 -5.67
C ILE A 104 7.11 9.02 -6.34
N GLY A 105 7.25 7.79 -5.93
CA GLY A 105 8.28 6.90 -6.47
C GLY A 105 8.15 5.45 -6.02
N LYS A 106 9.15 4.65 -6.42
CA LYS A 106 9.37 3.33 -5.82
C LYS A 106 9.90 3.50 -4.38
N PRO A 107 9.73 2.50 -3.50
CA PRO A 107 10.23 2.55 -2.12
C PRO A 107 11.71 2.97 -2.03
N ASP A 108 12.57 2.37 -2.84
CA ASP A 108 14.01 2.67 -2.85
C ASP A 108 14.31 4.15 -3.16
N LYS A 109 13.53 4.76 -4.07
CA LYS A 109 13.67 6.18 -4.39
C LYS A 109 13.26 7.05 -3.20
N ILE A 110 12.19 6.68 -2.50
CA ILE A 110 11.70 7.37 -1.30
C ILE A 110 12.76 7.28 -0.19
N ASP A 111 13.31 6.09 0.02
CA ASP A 111 14.34 5.86 1.05
C ASP A 111 15.64 6.62 0.74
N ALA A 112 16.06 6.64 -0.54
CA ALA A 112 17.21 7.43 -0.97
C ALA A 112 17.00 8.94 -0.78
N PHE A 113 15.80 9.44 -1.06
CA PHE A 113 15.43 10.83 -0.81
C PHE A 113 15.49 11.17 0.69
N LEU A 114 14.91 10.34 1.55
CA LEU A 114 14.92 10.56 3.00
C LEU A 114 16.34 10.60 3.59
N LYS A 115 17.27 9.81 3.07
CA LYS A 115 18.68 9.83 3.48
C LYS A 115 19.36 11.19 3.27
N MET A 116 18.90 11.98 2.30
CA MET A 116 19.44 13.32 2.06
C MET A 116 19.07 14.32 3.15
N PHE A 117 18.11 13.98 4.00
CA PHE A 117 17.63 14.85 5.08
C PHE A 117 18.16 14.46 6.47
N THR A 118 19.16 13.57 6.53
CA THR A 118 19.73 13.11 7.82
C THR A 118 20.25 14.25 8.68
N ASP A 119 20.83 15.29 8.04
CA ASP A 119 21.39 16.46 8.71
C ASP A 119 20.38 17.62 8.88
N TYR A 120 19.15 17.42 8.44
CA TYR A 120 18.09 18.43 8.54
C TYR A 120 17.07 18.04 9.60
N LYS A 121 16.47 19.04 10.23
CA LYS A 121 15.40 18.81 11.20
C LYS A 121 14.10 18.48 10.48
N ILE A 122 13.73 17.21 10.46
CA ILE A 122 12.43 16.75 9.99
C ILE A 122 11.39 17.12 11.06
N LEU A 123 10.35 17.85 10.65
CA LEU A 123 9.24 18.25 11.52
C LEU A 123 8.11 17.23 11.49
N GLU A 124 7.81 16.69 10.30
CA GLU A 124 6.73 15.73 10.10
C GLU A 124 7.00 14.88 8.85
N GLN A 125 6.61 13.62 8.89
CA GLN A 125 6.73 12.70 7.77
C GLN A 125 5.49 11.80 7.70
N CYS A 126 4.96 11.64 6.50
CA CYS A 126 3.88 10.71 6.22
C CYS A 126 4.17 9.91 4.94
N ARG A 127 4.01 8.59 5.00
CA ARG A 127 4.14 7.67 3.85
C ARG A 127 2.85 6.88 3.71
N THR A 128 2.37 6.71 2.48
CA THR A 128 1.16 5.93 2.22
C THR A 128 1.39 4.42 2.34
N GLY A 129 2.62 3.96 2.17
CA GLY A 129 2.89 2.57 1.84
C GLY A 129 2.73 2.31 0.34
N VAL A 130 3.08 1.11 -0.07
CA VAL A 130 3.15 0.73 -1.48
C VAL A 130 1.76 0.43 -2.03
N THR A 131 1.41 1.06 -3.14
CA THR A 131 0.33 0.65 -4.03
C THR A 131 0.95 0.00 -5.26
N ALA A 132 0.44 -1.18 -5.65
CA ALA A 132 1.02 -1.95 -6.73
C ALA A 132 -0.04 -2.53 -7.67
N LEU A 133 0.32 -2.57 -8.96
CA LEU A 133 -0.44 -3.23 -10.02
C LEU A 133 0.52 -4.08 -10.86
N GLU A 134 0.02 -5.20 -11.36
CA GLU A 134 0.75 -5.98 -12.35
C GLU A 134 0.80 -5.26 -13.70
N ARG A 135 1.87 -5.49 -14.48
CA ARG A 135 1.98 -5.00 -15.84
C ARG A 135 1.25 -5.94 -16.79
N GLY A 136 0.48 -5.37 -17.72
CA GLY A 136 -0.30 -6.14 -18.68
C GLY A 136 -1.53 -6.82 -18.06
N GLY A 137 -2.04 -7.86 -18.71
CA GLY A 137 -3.28 -8.54 -18.33
C GLY A 137 -3.11 -9.94 -17.74
N MET A 138 -1.98 -10.26 -17.15
CA MET A 138 -1.61 -11.65 -16.80
C MET A 138 -2.58 -12.31 -15.80
N HIS A 139 -3.16 -11.57 -14.86
CA HIS A 139 -4.11 -12.13 -13.87
C HIS A 139 -5.59 -12.03 -14.26
N GLN A 140 -5.91 -11.50 -15.43
CA GLN A 140 -7.32 -11.47 -15.88
C GLN A 140 -7.95 -12.86 -16.01
N HIS A 141 -7.14 -13.91 -16.13
CA HIS A 141 -7.60 -15.29 -16.26
C HIS A 141 -7.77 -16.05 -14.93
N MET A 142 -7.38 -15.44 -13.80
CA MET A 142 -7.47 -16.08 -12.47
C MET A 142 -8.65 -15.57 -11.63
N GLN A 143 -9.63 -14.91 -12.23
CA GLN A 143 -10.84 -14.55 -11.50
C GLN A 143 -11.62 -15.81 -11.14
N LYS A 144 -11.60 -16.21 -9.87
CA LYS A 144 -12.60 -17.14 -9.35
C LYS A 144 -13.99 -16.57 -9.67
N PRO A 145 -14.89 -17.34 -10.29
CA PRO A 145 -16.27 -16.88 -10.46
C PRO A 145 -16.82 -16.54 -9.06
N PRO A 146 -17.68 -15.51 -8.95
CA PRO A 146 -18.28 -15.17 -7.68
C PRO A 146 -18.94 -16.42 -7.11
N GLN A 147 -18.55 -16.83 -5.90
CA GLN A 147 -19.23 -17.91 -5.20
C GLN A 147 -20.68 -17.47 -5.05
N GLN A 148 -21.58 -18.17 -5.70
CA GLN A 148 -23.01 -17.98 -5.47
C GLN A 148 -23.25 -18.18 -3.98
N VAL A 149 -23.58 -17.09 -3.29
CA VAL A 149 -24.10 -17.15 -1.93
C VAL A 149 -25.37 -17.99 -2.05
N ARG A 150 -25.30 -19.26 -1.64
CA ARG A 150 -26.52 -20.05 -1.46
C ARG A 150 -27.31 -19.36 -0.37
N SER A 151 -28.34 -18.62 -0.78
CA SER A 151 -29.37 -18.14 0.11
C SER A 151 -29.95 -19.37 0.81
N ALA A 152 -29.60 -19.54 2.07
CA ALA A 152 -30.29 -20.50 2.92
C ALA A 152 -31.74 -20.01 3.02
N GLN A 153 -32.63 -20.63 2.26
CA GLN A 153 -34.07 -20.50 2.51
C GLN A 153 -34.33 -21.06 3.89
N LEU A 154 -34.60 -20.17 4.83
CA LEU A 154 -35.19 -20.58 6.13
C LEU A 154 -36.52 -21.31 5.81
N PRO A 155 -36.75 -22.51 6.36
CA PRO A 155 -38.04 -23.15 6.26
C PRO A 155 -39.09 -22.25 6.95
N LEU A 156 -40.16 -21.96 6.24
CA LEU A 156 -41.32 -21.27 6.76
C LEU A 156 -41.87 -22.08 7.94
N PRO A 157 -42.22 -21.43 9.08
CA PRO A 157 -42.88 -22.13 10.20
C PRO A 157 -44.23 -22.72 9.72
N GLY A 158 -44.35 -24.02 9.86
CA GLY A 158 -45.56 -24.75 9.50
C GLY A 158 -46.77 -24.22 10.25
N THR A 159 -47.77 -23.85 9.52
CA THR A 159 -49.14 -23.66 9.98
C THR A 159 -49.70 -25.03 10.38
N ASN A 160 -49.74 -25.32 11.68
CA ASN A 160 -50.63 -26.34 12.21
C ASN A 160 -51.95 -25.62 12.59
N CYS A 161 -52.94 -25.84 11.73
CA CYS A 161 -54.36 -25.73 12.12
C CYS A 161 -54.92 -27.16 12.11
N ALA A 162 -55.35 -27.57 13.26
CA ALA A 162 -56.56 -28.32 13.59
C ALA A 162 -56.41 -28.96 14.97
#